data_638c497f4fdaa6e2162b1c77b47ff0b2
#
_entry.id   638c497f4fdaa6e2162b1c77b47ff0b2
#
_cell.length_a   1.000
_cell.length_b   1.000
_cell.length_c   1.000
_cell.angle_alpha   90.00
_cell.angle_beta   90.00
_cell.angle_gamma   90.00
#
_symmetry.space_group_name_H-M   'P 1'
#
loop_
_entity.id
_entity.type
_entity.pdbx_description
1 polymer ?
#
loop_
_entity_poly.entity_id
_entity_poly.type
_entity_poly.pdbx_seq_one_letter_code
_entity_poly.pdbx_strand_id
1 'polypeptide(L)'
;ATVNGPMGQATLATRPARMLSEATVVTTFPEVGSKTEERAFQTVARQARLTRYGLDCYGYALLTVGQIDLVIEAGLSSYDVQAPIAVVQAAGGIVTNWQGGPAYDGGRIIAAANAGVHAEASRFGCAVTLPVSTQT
;
A
#
# COMPACT_ATOMS: atom_id res chain seq x y z
N ALA A 1 3.83 15.12 10.86
CA ALA A 1 3.91 13.91 11.70
C ALA A 1 5.36 13.60 12.05
N THR A 2 5.59 13.02 13.20
CA THR A 2 6.92 12.72 13.72
C THR A 2 6.98 11.30 14.25
N VAL A 3 8.20 10.75 14.27
CA VAL A 3 8.52 9.49 14.92
C VAL A 3 9.51 9.74 16.05
N ASN A 4 9.26 9.13 17.20
CA ASN A 4 10.17 9.12 18.35
C ASN A 4 10.65 7.68 18.58
N GLY A 5 11.95 7.51 18.75
CA GLY A 5 12.53 6.20 19.00
C GLY A 5 13.90 6.29 19.64
N PRO A 6 14.58 5.13 19.83
CA PRO A 6 15.91 5.09 20.43
C PRO A 6 16.94 5.96 19.72
N MET A 7 16.72 6.25 18.44
CA MET A 7 17.61 7.10 17.64
C MET A 7 17.21 8.57 17.61
N GLY A 8 16.25 8.96 18.46
CA GLY A 8 15.78 10.33 18.58
C GLY A 8 14.46 10.57 17.87
N GLN A 9 14.17 11.83 17.59
CA GLN A 9 12.95 12.28 16.92
C GLN A 9 13.24 12.63 15.47
N ALA A 10 12.36 12.24 14.55
CA ALA A 10 12.44 12.61 13.15
C ALA A 10 11.06 12.94 12.59
N THR A 11 11.02 13.79 11.58
CA THR A 11 9.80 14.04 10.81
C THR A 11 9.53 12.84 9.90
N LEU A 12 8.27 12.37 9.88
CA LEU A 12 7.86 11.32 8.97
C LEU A 12 7.89 11.84 7.53
N ALA A 13 8.48 11.05 6.64
CA ALA A 13 8.49 11.35 5.21
C ALA A 13 8.57 10.04 4.42
N THR A 14 7.70 9.91 3.43
CA THR A 14 7.72 8.78 2.50
C THR A 14 8.94 8.88 1.57
N ARG A 15 9.30 7.74 0.96
CA ARG A 15 10.42 7.68 0.01
C ARG A 15 10.18 8.60 -1.19
N PRO A 16 11.27 9.20 -1.74
CA PRO A 16 11.22 9.92 -3.01
C PRO A 16 10.74 9.00 -4.15
N ALA A 17 10.25 9.62 -5.21
CA ALA A 17 9.76 8.91 -6.38
C ALA A 17 10.82 7.98 -6.97
N ARG A 18 10.43 6.75 -7.26
CA ARG A 18 11.23 5.74 -7.95
C ARG A 18 10.32 4.86 -8.79
N MET A 19 10.92 4.14 -9.72
CA MET A 19 10.18 3.21 -10.58
C MET A 19 9.71 2.00 -9.78
N LEU A 20 8.60 1.39 -10.21
CA LEU A 20 8.12 0.16 -9.59
C LEU A 20 9.20 -0.94 -9.58
N SER A 21 10.02 -1.01 -10.63
CA SER A 21 11.13 -1.97 -10.71
C SER A 21 12.19 -1.80 -9.61
N GLU A 22 12.21 -0.66 -8.94
CA GLU A 22 13.10 -0.37 -7.82
C GLU A 22 12.38 -0.43 -6.47
N ALA A 23 11.09 -0.67 -6.47
CA ALA A 23 10.22 -0.57 -5.30
C ALA A 23 10.25 -1.81 -4.42
N THR A 24 10.06 -1.61 -3.13
CA THR A 24 9.73 -2.64 -2.16
C THR A 24 8.23 -2.63 -1.91
N VAL A 25 7.59 -3.77 -2.12
CA VAL A 25 6.15 -3.98 -1.96
C VAL A 25 5.89 -4.91 -0.78
N VAL A 26 4.89 -4.59 0.00
CA VAL A 26 4.52 -5.34 1.20
C VAL A 26 3.04 -5.68 1.16
N THR A 27 2.71 -6.88 1.59
CA THR A 27 1.35 -7.29 1.94
C THR A 27 1.41 -8.22 3.16
N THR A 28 0.30 -8.42 3.85
CA THR A 28 0.31 -9.25 5.07
C THR A 28 0.37 -10.73 4.73
N PHE A 29 -0.51 -11.20 3.85
CA PHE A 29 -0.57 -12.62 3.46
C PHE A 29 -0.22 -12.80 1.99
N PRO A 30 0.54 -13.85 1.62
CA PRO A 30 0.85 -14.12 0.22
C PRO A 30 -0.38 -14.27 -0.68
N GLU A 31 -1.46 -14.80 -0.12
CA GLU A 31 -2.73 -14.99 -0.82
C GLU A 31 -3.47 -13.68 -1.07
N VAL A 32 -3.18 -12.65 -0.30
CA VAL A 32 -3.81 -11.31 -0.31
C VAL A 32 -5.31 -11.37 0.01
N GLY A 33 -6.09 -12.05 -0.81
CA GLY A 33 -7.52 -12.22 -0.65
C GLY A 33 -8.05 -13.32 -1.55
N SER A 34 -9.00 -13.03 -2.43
CA SER A 34 -9.48 -13.99 -3.43
C SER A 34 -8.39 -14.34 -4.45
N LYS A 35 -8.61 -15.38 -5.24
CA LYS A 35 -7.67 -15.76 -6.31
C LYS A 35 -7.48 -14.65 -7.33
N THR A 36 -8.50 -13.88 -7.63
CA THR A 36 -8.41 -12.72 -8.51
C THR A 36 -7.54 -11.63 -7.90
N GLU A 37 -7.71 -11.36 -6.62
CA GLU A 37 -6.92 -10.38 -5.88
C GLU A 37 -5.46 -10.81 -5.75
N GLU A 38 -5.22 -12.08 -5.48
CA GLU A 38 -3.87 -12.65 -5.45
C GLU A 38 -3.16 -12.45 -6.80
N ARG A 39 -3.83 -12.75 -7.91
CA ARG A 39 -3.25 -12.58 -9.25
C ARG A 39 -2.94 -11.13 -9.56
N ALA A 40 -3.83 -10.22 -9.20
CA ALA A 40 -3.62 -8.79 -9.39
C ALA A 40 -2.39 -8.32 -8.59
N PHE A 41 -2.29 -8.71 -7.33
CA PHE A 41 -1.12 -8.42 -6.51
C PHE A 41 0.15 -8.99 -7.10
N GLN A 42 0.15 -10.25 -7.53
CA GLN A 42 1.33 -10.90 -8.11
C GLN A 42 1.81 -10.21 -9.39
N THR A 43 0.90 -9.65 -10.17
CA THR A 43 1.26 -8.87 -11.36
C THR A 43 2.11 -7.65 -10.98
N VAL A 44 1.75 -6.95 -9.91
CA VAL A 44 2.54 -5.84 -9.39
C VAL A 44 3.84 -6.34 -8.75
N ALA A 45 3.75 -7.35 -7.91
CA ALA A 45 4.89 -7.89 -7.16
C ALA A 45 6.02 -8.37 -8.09
N ARG A 46 5.68 -8.99 -9.23
CA ARG A 46 6.66 -9.42 -10.21
C ARG A 46 7.41 -8.27 -10.89
N GLN A 47 6.81 -7.08 -10.93
CA GLN A 47 7.46 -5.88 -11.45
C GLN A 47 8.37 -5.22 -10.42
N ALA A 48 8.13 -5.45 -9.14
CA ALA A 48 8.86 -4.82 -8.06
C ALA A 48 10.22 -5.47 -7.83
N ARG A 49 11.11 -4.72 -7.19
CA ARG A 49 12.42 -5.22 -6.82
C ARG A 49 12.35 -6.26 -5.70
N LEU A 50 11.47 -6.03 -4.73
CA LEU A 50 11.41 -6.83 -3.51
C LEU A 50 9.98 -6.89 -2.99
N THR A 51 9.55 -8.09 -2.59
CA THR A 51 8.25 -8.29 -1.94
C THR A 51 8.46 -8.91 -0.57
N ARG A 52 7.75 -8.40 0.45
CA ARG A 52 7.77 -8.92 1.81
C ARG A 52 6.36 -9.10 2.34
N TYR A 53 6.22 -9.99 3.31
CA TYR A 53 4.94 -10.41 3.88
C TYR A 53 4.95 -10.32 5.40
N GLY A 54 3.76 -10.36 5.99
CA GLY A 54 3.60 -10.58 7.44
C GLY A 54 3.77 -9.35 8.32
N LEU A 55 3.77 -8.14 7.76
CA LEU A 55 4.02 -6.94 8.54
C LEU A 55 2.77 -6.29 9.14
N ASP A 56 1.59 -6.62 8.62
CA ASP A 56 0.32 -6.06 9.09
C ASP A 56 0.38 -4.52 9.13
N CYS A 57 -0.12 -3.87 10.17
CA CYS A 57 -0.10 -2.40 10.29
C CYS A 57 1.33 -1.82 10.31
N TYR A 58 2.31 -2.61 10.70
CA TYR A 58 3.72 -2.18 10.69
C TYR A 58 4.21 -1.83 9.28
N GLY A 59 3.65 -2.46 8.25
CA GLY A 59 3.95 -2.10 6.86
C GLY A 59 3.66 -0.63 6.56
N TYR A 60 2.51 -0.13 7.02
CA TYR A 60 2.16 1.29 6.86
C TYR A 60 3.12 2.20 7.62
N ALA A 61 3.53 1.80 8.82
CA ALA A 61 4.52 2.56 9.59
C ALA A 61 5.87 2.65 8.84
N LEU A 62 6.34 1.54 8.27
CA LEU A 62 7.58 1.52 7.48
C LEU A 62 7.47 2.41 6.23
N LEU A 63 6.31 2.47 5.61
CA LEU A 63 6.04 3.37 4.48
C LEU A 63 6.25 4.83 4.90
N THR A 64 5.74 5.21 6.06
CA THR A 64 5.80 6.59 6.55
C THR A 64 7.20 7.03 6.97
N VAL A 65 8.06 6.10 7.35
CA VAL A 65 9.47 6.40 7.68
C VAL A 65 10.42 6.23 6.49
N GLY A 66 9.88 5.96 5.30
CA GLY A 66 10.68 5.91 4.09
C GLY A 66 11.46 4.61 3.89
N GLN A 67 11.01 3.50 4.44
CA GLN A 67 11.68 2.20 4.33
C GLN A 67 11.13 1.29 3.24
N ILE A 68 9.89 1.53 2.82
CA ILE A 68 9.24 0.77 1.74
C ILE A 68 8.47 1.73 0.83
N ASP A 69 8.01 1.23 -0.30
CA ASP A 69 7.37 2.05 -1.35
C ASP A 69 5.87 1.80 -1.50
N LEU A 70 5.42 0.58 -1.27
CA LEU A 70 4.03 0.17 -1.48
C LEU A 70 3.56 -0.81 -0.41
N VAL A 71 2.32 -0.61 0.04
CA VAL A 71 1.55 -1.63 0.76
C VAL A 71 0.29 -1.89 -0.05
N ILE A 72 0.04 -3.15 -0.39
CA ILE A 72 -1.14 -3.57 -1.16
C ILE A 72 -1.84 -4.66 -0.39
N GLU A 73 -3.09 -4.44 -0.05
CA GLU A 73 -3.89 -5.38 0.74
C GLU A 73 -5.32 -5.48 0.22
N ALA A 74 -6.01 -6.55 0.62
CA ALA A 74 -7.41 -6.76 0.31
C ALA A 74 -8.14 -7.32 1.53
N GLY A 75 -9.46 -7.14 1.58
CA GLY A 75 -10.28 -7.68 2.65
C GLY A 75 -10.15 -6.97 3.99
N LEU A 76 -9.63 -5.75 4.03
CA LEU A 76 -9.47 -5.00 5.27
C LEU A 76 -10.82 -4.45 5.76
N SER A 77 -10.95 -4.33 7.08
CA SER A 77 -12.05 -3.61 7.70
C SER A 77 -11.74 -2.11 7.75
N SER A 78 -12.79 -1.29 7.89
CA SER A 78 -12.61 0.17 7.99
C SER A 78 -11.68 0.57 9.13
N TYR A 79 -11.77 -0.11 10.28
CA TYR A 79 -10.91 0.18 11.43
C TYR A 79 -9.44 -0.20 11.20
N ASP A 80 -9.13 -1.02 10.20
CA ASP A 80 -7.73 -1.36 9.86
C ASP A 80 -7.02 -0.23 9.11
N VAL A 81 -7.77 0.63 8.43
CA VAL A 81 -7.20 1.58 7.47
C VAL A 81 -7.29 3.04 7.90
N GLN A 82 -8.23 3.39 8.78
CA GLN A 82 -8.47 4.80 9.09
C GLN A 82 -7.27 5.50 9.73
N ALA A 83 -6.64 4.87 10.70
CA ALA A 83 -5.42 5.41 11.30
C ALA A 83 -4.22 5.39 10.31
N PRO A 84 -3.94 4.29 9.60
CA PRO A 84 -2.90 4.29 8.57
C PRO A 84 -3.09 5.36 7.50
N ILE A 85 -4.31 5.59 7.01
CA ILE A 85 -4.59 6.64 6.03
C ILE A 85 -4.09 7.99 6.54
N ALA A 86 -4.48 8.38 7.76
CA ALA A 86 -4.11 9.66 8.33
C ALA A 86 -2.58 9.82 8.45
N VAL A 87 -1.89 8.80 8.92
CA VAL A 87 -0.44 8.84 9.13
C VAL A 87 0.32 8.85 7.80
N VAL A 88 -0.09 8.02 6.85
CA VAL A 88 0.54 7.95 5.52
C VAL A 88 0.38 9.29 4.79
N GLN A 89 -0.82 9.86 4.79
CA GLN A 89 -1.06 11.16 4.17
C GLN A 89 -0.24 12.28 4.82
N ALA A 90 -0.16 12.27 6.15
CA ALA A 90 0.66 13.25 6.89
C ALA A 90 2.15 13.13 6.59
N ALA A 91 2.62 11.95 6.19
CA ALA A 91 4.00 11.73 5.78
C ALA A 91 4.27 12.04 4.29
N GLY A 92 3.23 12.40 3.54
CA GLY A 92 3.34 12.74 2.10
C GLY A 92 2.97 11.61 1.16
N GLY A 93 2.49 10.48 1.68
CA GLY A 93 2.05 9.35 0.87
C GLY A 93 0.61 9.44 0.40
N ILE A 94 0.20 8.44 -0.35
CA ILE A 94 -1.14 8.35 -0.95
C ILE A 94 -1.77 7.02 -0.53
N VAL A 95 -3.04 7.06 -0.13
CA VAL A 95 -3.82 5.85 0.14
C VAL A 95 -5.11 5.90 -0.64
N THR A 96 -5.36 4.88 -1.45
CA THR A 96 -6.61 4.73 -2.21
C THR A 96 -7.09 3.29 -2.15
N ASN A 97 -8.32 3.06 -2.61
CA ASN A 97 -8.72 1.71 -3.00
C ASN A 97 -8.04 1.34 -4.34
N TRP A 98 -8.25 0.12 -4.81
CA TRP A 98 -7.61 -0.35 -6.05
C TRP A 98 -8.12 0.36 -7.31
N GLN A 99 -9.26 1.03 -7.26
CA GLN A 99 -9.81 1.84 -8.36
C GLN A 99 -9.37 3.31 -8.30
N GLY A 100 -8.55 3.67 -7.32
CA GLY A 100 -8.08 5.04 -7.15
C GLY A 100 -9.02 5.95 -6.36
N GLY A 101 -10.09 5.40 -5.81
CA GLY A 101 -11.06 6.12 -4.99
C GLY A 101 -10.72 6.14 -3.50
N PRO A 102 -11.63 6.68 -2.66
CA PRO A 102 -11.43 6.73 -1.21
C PRO A 102 -11.30 5.33 -0.59
N ALA A 103 -10.46 5.21 0.42
CA ALA A 103 -10.12 3.95 1.07
C ALA A 103 -10.72 3.79 2.48
N TYR A 104 -11.52 4.73 2.94
CA TYR A 104 -11.98 4.79 4.34
C TYR A 104 -12.82 3.58 4.79
N ASP A 105 -13.47 2.93 3.86
CA ASP A 105 -14.34 1.79 4.15
C ASP A 105 -13.58 0.46 4.20
N GLY A 106 -12.28 0.47 3.97
CA GLY A 106 -11.49 -0.74 3.91
C GLY A 106 -11.60 -1.45 2.56
N GLY A 107 -11.52 -2.76 2.56
CA GLY A 107 -11.53 -3.56 1.35
C GLY A 107 -10.16 -3.64 0.69
N ARG A 108 -10.08 -3.32 -0.59
CA ARG A 108 -8.85 -3.34 -1.39
C ARG A 108 -8.11 -2.01 -1.27
N ILE A 109 -6.87 -2.04 -0.77
CA ILE A 109 -6.12 -0.84 -0.40
C ILE A 109 -4.76 -0.83 -1.09
N ILE A 110 -4.38 0.34 -1.61
CA ILE A 110 -3.01 0.65 -2.00
C ILE A 110 -2.55 1.86 -1.19
N ALA A 111 -1.47 1.70 -0.44
CA ALA A 111 -0.76 2.80 0.18
C ALA A 111 0.60 2.94 -0.51
N ALA A 112 0.92 4.13 -0.95
CA ALA A 112 2.10 4.38 -1.77
C ALA A 112 2.91 5.55 -1.24
N ALA A 113 4.23 5.46 -1.40
CA ALA A 113 5.15 6.51 -0.99
C ALA A 113 4.97 7.79 -1.79
N ASN A 114 4.54 7.68 -3.07
CA ASN A 114 4.37 8.82 -3.96
C ASN A 114 3.41 8.48 -5.10
N ALA A 115 3.01 9.52 -5.86
CA ALA A 115 2.06 9.38 -6.95
C ALA A 115 2.59 8.51 -8.09
N GLY A 116 3.89 8.54 -8.36
CA GLY A 116 4.50 7.77 -9.45
C GLY A 116 4.37 6.27 -9.25
N VAL A 117 4.79 5.76 -8.10
CA VAL A 117 4.72 4.33 -7.81
C VAL A 117 3.27 3.87 -7.61
N HIS A 118 2.40 4.74 -7.09
CA HIS A 118 0.96 4.48 -7.01
C HIS A 118 0.37 4.26 -8.40
N ALA A 119 0.66 5.16 -9.34
CA ALA A 119 0.16 5.07 -10.70
C ALA A 119 0.64 3.80 -11.42
N GLU A 120 1.90 3.44 -11.27
CA GLU A 120 2.44 2.21 -11.85
C GLU A 120 1.76 0.96 -11.27
N ALA A 121 1.61 0.89 -9.96
CA ALA A 121 0.93 -0.24 -9.31
C ALA A 121 -0.51 -0.36 -9.78
N SER A 122 -1.22 0.74 -9.87
CA SER A 122 -2.60 0.77 -10.36
C SER A 122 -2.69 0.31 -11.82
N ARG A 123 -1.77 0.76 -12.65
CA ARG A 123 -1.74 0.40 -14.08
C ARG A 123 -1.48 -1.09 -14.30
N PHE A 124 -0.57 -1.70 -13.53
CA PHE A 124 -0.15 -3.08 -13.78
C PHE A 124 -1.08 -4.14 -13.20
N GLY A 125 -1.93 -3.84 -12.25
CA GLY A 125 -2.73 -4.93 -11.74
C GLY A 125 -3.92 -4.57 -10.88
N CYS A 126 -3.80 -3.57 -10.07
CA CYS A 126 -4.78 -3.38 -9.02
C CYS A 126 -6.03 -2.61 -9.44
N ALA A 127 -5.95 -1.81 -10.52
CA ALA A 127 -7.07 -0.93 -10.89
C ALA A 127 -7.90 -1.39 -12.07
N VAL A 128 -7.38 -2.20 -12.98
CA VAL A 128 -7.92 -2.23 -14.35
C VAL A 128 -8.80 -3.43 -14.67
N THR A 129 -8.69 -4.52 -13.95
CA THR A 129 -9.28 -5.78 -14.42
C THR A 129 -10.14 -6.53 -13.41
N LEU A 130 -10.35 -5.94 -12.25
CA LEU A 130 -11.20 -6.62 -11.26
C LEU A 130 -12.64 -6.27 -11.54
N PRO A 131 -13.50 -7.27 -11.77
CA PRO A 131 -14.93 -7.01 -11.91
C PRO A 131 -15.40 -6.27 -10.66
N VAL A 132 -16.27 -5.30 -10.86
CA VAL A 132 -16.98 -4.67 -9.74
C VAL A 132 -17.58 -5.81 -8.96
N SER A 133 -17.15 -5.96 -7.72
CA SER A 133 -17.75 -6.96 -6.83
C SER A 133 -19.21 -6.55 -6.64
N THR A 134 -20.11 -7.23 -7.33
CA THR A 134 -21.52 -7.19 -6.99
C THR A 134 -21.69 -8.04 -5.74
N GLN A 135 -21.31 -7.49 -4.64
CA GLN A 135 -21.59 -8.10 -3.35
C GLN A 135 -22.97 -7.67 -2.90
N THR A 136 -23.82 -8.62 -2.92
CA THR A 136 -24.98 -8.55 -2.08
C THR A 136 -24.56 -8.77 -0.65
#